data_dd84ffb1edf5192246a734eaa28c9ac1
#
_entry.id   dd84ffb1edf5192246a734eaa28c9ac1
#
_cell.length_a   1.000
_cell.length_b   1.000
_cell.length_c   1.000
_cell.angle_alpha   90.00
_cell.angle_beta   90.00
_cell.angle_gamma   90.00
#
_symmetry.space_group_name_H-M   'P 1'
#
loop_
_entity.id
_entity.type
_entity.pdbx_description
1 polymer ?
#
loop_
_entity_poly.entity_id
_entity_poly.type
_entity_poly.pdbx_seq_one_letter_code
_entity_poly.pdbx_strand_id
1 'polypeptide(L)'
;MTPQEFIAKWRASELKERSASQSHFNDLCRLLNLPDPITADPKGDWFAFEKGASKTSGGEGWADVWRKDCFAWEYKGKRKDLTAAFSQLQQYAIALENPPLLIVSDMDRIRI
;
A
#
# COMPACT_ATOMS: atom_id res chain seq x y z
N MET A 1 8.20 3.94 17.70
CA MET A 1 7.37 5.03 17.11
C MET A 1 5.99 4.98 17.74
N THR A 2 5.50 6.12 18.19
CA THR A 2 4.14 6.22 18.73
C THR A 2 3.17 6.62 17.61
N PRO A 3 1.86 6.40 17.80
CA PRO A 3 0.87 6.89 16.82
C PRO A 3 0.98 8.40 16.57
N GLN A 4 1.25 9.17 17.60
CA GLN A 4 1.41 10.62 17.47
C GLN A 4 2.62 10.98 16.62
N GLU A 5 3.72 10.29 16.81
CA GLU A 5 4.93 10.49 16.01
C GLU A 5 4.69 10.11 14.54
N PHE A 6 3.99 9.02 14.30
CA PHE A 6 3.62 8.59 12.96
C PHE A 6 2.76 9.66 12.26
N ILE A 7 1.72 10.12 12.94
CA ILE A 7 0.82 11.14 12.39
C ILE A 7 1.59 12.43 12.08
N ALA A 8 2.42 12.90 13.01
CA ALA A 8 3.17 14.12 12.83
C ALA A 8 4.14 14.04 11.65
N LYS A 9 4.85 12.92 11.53
CA LYS A 9 5.80 12.69 10.43
C LYS A 9 5.10 12.77 9.08
N TRP A 10 4.02 12.02 8.93
CA TRP A 10 3.38 11.90 7.62
C TRP A 10 2.49 13.08 7.27
N ARG A 11 1.95 13.78 8.27
CA ARG A 11 1.25 15.03 8.03
C ARG A 11 2.20 16.12 7.51
N ALA A 12 3.43 16.14 8.01
CA ALA A 12 4.44 17.12 7.58
C ALA A 12 5.08 16.78 6.24
N SER A 13 4.98 15.53 5.78
CA SER A 13 5.63 15.11 4.55
C SER A 13 4.99 15.75 3.32
N GLU A 14 5.83 16.26 2.44
CA GLU A 14 5.42 16.80 1.15
C GLU A 14 5.89 15.90 0.00
N LEU A 15 6.39 14.72 0.32
CA LEU A 15 6.86 13.77 -0.67
C LEU A 15 5.69 13.27 -1.52
N LYS A 16 5.98 13.02 -2.79
CA LYS A 16 5.01 12.41 -3.69
C LYS A 16 4.77 10.97 -3.29
N GLU A 17 3.58 10.48 -3.63
CA GLU A 17 3.14 9.11 -3.37
C GLU A 17 4.22 8.08 -3.70
N ARG A 18 4.81 8.16 -4.91
CA ARG A 18 5.81 7.20 -5.37
C ARG A 18 7.04 7.13 -4.45
N SER A 19 7.43 8.27 -3.89
CA SER A 19 8.60 8.34 -3.02
C SER A 19 8.29 7.91 -1.59
N ALA A 20 7.05 8.05 -1.17
CA ALA A 20 6.68 7.94 0.24
C ALA A 20 5.92 6.67 0.60
N SER A 21 5.25 6.02 -0.36
CA SER A 21 4.33 4.93 -0.06
C SER A 21 4.97 3.76 0.68
N GLN A 22 6.11 3.29 0.21
CA GLN A 22 6.77 2.16 0.88
C GLN A 22 7.27 2.53 2.26
N SER A 23 7.82 3.73 2.41
CA SER A 23 8.26 4.20 3.73
C SER A 23 7.08 4.35 4.69
N HIS A 24 5.96 4.85 4.21
CA HIS A 24 4.74 4.97 5.01
C HIS A 24 4.28 3.60 5.48
N PHE A 25 4.23 2.64 4.58
CA PHE A 25 3.78 1.29 4.93
C PHE A 25 4.75 0.61 5.90
N ASN A 26 6.06 0.77 5.70
CA ASN A 26 7.05 0.22 6.61
C ASN A 26 6.93 0.84 8.01
N ASP A 27 6.69 2.15 8.09
CA ASP A 27 6.46 2.82 9.37
C ASP A 27 5.20 2.29 10.05
N LEU A 28 4.14 2.04 9.26
CA LEU A 28 2.90 1.48 9.80
C LEU A 28 3.14 0.09 10.39
N CYS A 29 3.89 -0.76 9.67
CA CYS A 29 4.26 -2.07 10.19
C CYS A 29 5.03 -1.94 11.50
N ARG A 30 5.98 -1.02 11.55
CA ARG A 30 6.78 -0.78 12.76
C ARG A 30 5.89 -0.30 13.91
N LEU A 31 4.97 0.59 13.63
CA LEU A 31 4.02 1.09 14.61
C LEU A 31 3.17 -0.04 15.21
N LEU A 32 2.76 -0.98 14.37
CA LEU A 32 1.92 -2.11 14.77
C LEU A 32 2.74 -3.30 15.27
N ASN A 33 4.06 -3.16 15.33
CA ASN A 33 4.98 -4.21 15.75
C ASN A 33 4.87 -5.46 14.88
N LEU A 34 4.78 -5.25 13.58
CA LEU A 34 4.69 -6.30 12.57
C LEU A 34 5.90 -6.22 11.64
N PRO A 35 6.35 -7.35 11.07
CA PRO A 35 7.42 -7.30 10.09
C PRO A 35 6.96 -6.63 8.80
N ASP A 36 7.86 -5.91 8.15
CA ASP A 36 7.57 -5.34 6.83
C ASP A 36 7.59 -6.43 5.76
N PRO A 37 7.08 -6.14 4.54
CA PRO A 37 6.96 -7.17 3.51
C PRO A 37 8.27 -7.86 3.17
N ILE A 38 9.35 -7.12 3.02
CA ILE A 38 10.65 -7.70 2.61
C ILE A 38 11.21 -8.60 3.70
N THR A 39 11.05 -8.19 4.97
CA THR A 39 11.50 -9.00 6.09
C THR A 39 10.66 -10.27 6.25
N ALA A 40 9.35 -10.15 6.09
CA ALA A 40 8.42 -11.27 6.26
C ALA A 40 8.50 -12.26 5.10
N ASP A 41 8.71 -11.75 3.89
CA ASP A 41 8.65 -12.55 2.67
C ASP A 41 9.65 -12.05 1.63
N PRO A 42 10.93 -12.40 1.76
CA PRO A 42 11.96 -11.90 0.85
C PRO A 42 11.74 -12.22 -0.62
N LYS A 43 10.98 -13.29 -0.92
CA LYS A 43 10.72 -13.68 -2.30
C LYS A 43 9.49 -13.02 -2.91
N GLY A 44 8.64 -12.40 -2.08
CA GLY A 44 7.43 -11.75 -2.56
C GLY A 44 6.34 -12.70 -3.01
N ASP A 45 6.29 -13.91 -2.45
CA ASP A 45 5.32 -14.93 -2.82
C ASP A 45 3.92 -14.67 -2.25
N TRP A 46 3.86 -14.05 -1.08
CA TRP A 46 2.58 -13.83 -0.40
C TRP A 46 2.45 -12.45 0.26
N PHE A 47 3.53 -11.68 0.33
CA PHE A 47 3.51 -10.34 0.91
C PHE A 47 4.53 -9.49 0.16
N ALA A 48 4.05 -8.51 -0.62
CA ALA A 48 4.95 -7.81 -1.53
C ALA A 48 4.51 -6.38 -1.79
N PHE A 49 5.51 -5.52 -2.01
CA PHE A 49 5.29 -4.23 -2.63
C PHE A 49 5.12 -4.39 -4.14
N GLU A 50 4.36 -3.50 -4.74
CA GLU A 50 4.22 -3.38 -6.20
C GLU A 50 3.87 -4.70 -6.88
N LYS A 51 2.87 -5.38 -6.35
CA LYS A 51 2.41 -6.64 -6.91
C LYS A 51 1.99 -6.45 -8.37
N GLY A 52 2.56 -7.26 -9.24
CA GLY A 52 2.26 -7.21 -10.67
C GLY A 52 3.11 -6.24 -11.47
N ALA A 53 3.97 -5.44 -10.85
CA ALA A 53 4.77 -4.43 -11.54
C ALA A 53 5.76 -5.03 -12.53
N SER A 54 6.24 -6.23 -12.30
CA SER A 54 7.20 -6.91 -13.18
C SER A 54 6.56 -7.58 -14.39
N LYS A 55 5.25 -7.47 -14.53
CA LYS A 55 4.53 -8.14 -15.63
C LYS A 55 4.48 -7.26 -16.86
N THR A 56 5.05 -7.76 -17.89
CA THR A 56 4.94 -7.54 -19.34
C THR A 56 4.82 -6.16 -19.95
N SER A 57 4.16 -5.20 -19.37
CA SER A 57 3.91 -3.94 -20.07
C SER A 57 4.76 -2.78 -19.57
N GLY A 58 5.62 -3.01 -18.59
CA GLY A 58 6.40 -1.92 -17.99
C GLY A 58 5.56 -0.89 -17.27
N GLY A 59 4.28 -1.15 -17.08
CA GLY A 59 3.38 -0.24 -16.41
C GLY A 59 3.37 -0.41 -14.90
N GLU A 60 2.46 0.30 -14.27
CA GLU A 60 2.25 0.21 -12.83
C GLU A 60 1.74 -1.18 -12.46
N GLY A 61 2.05 -1.60 -11.24
CA GLY A 61 1.54 -2.86 -10.71
C GLY A 61 0.04 -2.79 -10.40
N TRP A 62 -0.50 -3.91 -9.98
CA TRP A 62 -1.93 -4.02 -9.64
C TRP A 62 -2.24 -3.45 -8.28
N ALA A 63 -1.30 -3.46 -7.37
CA ALA A 63 -1.43 -2.89 -6.02
C ALA A 63 -0.06 -2.46 -5.51
N ASP A 64 -0.04 -1.39 -4.72
CA ASP A 64 1.21 -0.90 -4.12
C ASP A 64 1.70 -1.82 -3.01
N VAL A 65 0.78 -2.40 -2.23
CA VAL A 65 1.10 -3.43 -1.24
C VAL A 65 0.04 -4.53 -1.35
N TRP A 66 0.49 -5.77 -1.26
CA TRP A 66 -0.40 -6.92 -1.34
C TRP A 66 0.02 -7.98 -0.34
N ARG A 67 -0.95 -8.51 0.39
CA ARG A 67 -0.75 -9.67 1.25
C ARG A 67 -1.80 -10.70 0.91
N LYS A 68 -1.35 -11.87 0.45
CA LYS A 68 -2.22 -12.95 -0.01
C LYS A 68 -3.24 -13.31 1.07
N ASP A 69 -4.49 -13.47 0.65
CA ASP A 69 -5.61 -13.85 1.51
C ASP A 69 -5.91 -12.84 2.63
N CYS A 70 -5.38 -11.62 2.51
CA CYS A 70 -5.52 -10.62 3.55
C CYS A 70 -6.00 -9.28 2.97
N PHE A 71 -5.16 -8.60 2.20
CA PHE A 71 -5.52 -7.29 1.65
C PHE A 71 -4.75 -6.96 0.37
N ALA A 72 -5.29 -5.98 -0.36
CA ALA A 72 -4.57 -5.24 -1.38
C ALA A 72 -4.72 -3.76 -1.07
N TRP A 73 -3.65 -3.00 -1.24
CA TRP A 73 -3.55 -1.62 -0.81
C TRP A 73 -3.03 -0.75 -1.94
N GLU A 74 -3.74 0.35 -2.19
CA GLU A 74 -3.33 1.33 -3.18
C GLU A 74 -3.11 2.68 -2.52
N TYR A 75 -1.96 3.29 -2.76
CA TYR A 75 -1.65 4.63 -2.30
C TYR A 75 -1.95 5.66 -3.38
N LYS A 76 -2.40 6.83 -2.96
CA LYS A 76 -2.54 8.00 -3.82
C LYS A 76 -1.88 9.22 -3.17
N GLY A 77 -1.57 10.23 -3.97
CA GLY A 77 -1.09 11.49 -3.44
C GLY A 77 -2.16 12.18 -2.61
N LYS A 78 -1.73 13.12 -1.76
CA LYS A 78 -2.66 13.88 -0.92
C LYS A 78 -3.70 14.57 -1.78
N ARG A 79 -4.96 14.60 -1.30
CA ARG A 79 -6.10 15.24 -1.94
C ARG A 79 -6.56 14.60 -3.25
N LYS A 80 -6.08 13.41 -3.55
CA LYS A 80 -6.56 12.65 -4.70
C LYS A 80 -7.86 11.92 -4.37
N ASP A 81 -8.52 11.47 -5.43
CA ASP A 81 -9.82 10.79 -5.30
C ASP A 81 -9.63 9.34 -4.86
N LEU A 82 -9.89 9.07 -3.58
CA LEU A 82 -9.78 7.71 -3.05
C LEU A 82 -10.88 6.78 -3.57
N THR A 83 -12.03 7.31 -3.96
CA THR A 83 -13.09 6.50 -4.56
C THR A 83 -12.66 5.97 -5.92
N ALA A 84 -12.02 6.79 -6.73
CA ALA A 84 -11.47 6.36 -8.01
C ALA A 84 -10.36 5.33 -7.81
N ALA A 85 -9.51 5.53 -6.80
CA ALA A 85 -8.47 4.58 -6.46
C ALA A 85 -9.04 3.21 -6.08
N PHE A 86 -10.12 3.21 -5.31
CA PHE A 86 -10.80 1.99 -4.91
C PHE A 86 -11.38 1.26 -6.13
N SER A 87 -12.04 1.99 -7.03
CA SER A 87 -12.57 1.40 -8.25
C SER A 87 -11.48 0.76 -9.12
N GLN A 88 -10.33 1.42 -9.21
CA GLN A 88 -9.19 0.89 -9.94
C GLN A 88 -8.69 -0.40 -9.29
N LEU A 89 -8.56 -0.41 -7.96
CA LEU A 89 -8.10 -1.58 -7.22
C LEU A 89 -9.07 -2.76 -7.41
N GLN A 90 -10.37 -2.50 -7.43
CA GLN A 90 -11.37 -3.53 -7.69
C GLN A 90 -11.19 -4.21 -9.05
N GLN A 91 -10.73 -3.48 -10.05
CA GLN A 91 -10.51 -4.05 -11.38
C GLN A 91 -9.42 -5.12 -11.37
N TYR A 92 -8.52 -5.06 -10.42
CA TYR A 92 -7.42 -6.03 -10.30
C TYR A 92 -7.68 -7.11 -9.26
N ALA A 93 -8.87 -7.15 -8.67
CA ALA A 93 -9.17 -8.06 -7.57
C ALA A 93 -8.86 -9.52 -7.89
N ILE A 94 -9.24 -9.98 -9.09
CA ILE A 94 -8.98 -11.37 -9.51
C ILE A 94 -7.48 -11.63 -9.61
N ALA A 95 -6.73 -10.73 -10.24
CA ALA A 95 -5.28 -10.86 -10.36
C ALA A 95 -4.59 -10.87 -8.99
N LEU A 96 -5.21 -10.23 -8.00
CA LEU A 96 -4.72 -10.17 -6.63
C LEU A 96 -5.26 -11.31 -5.75
N GLU A 97 -5.90 -12.30 -6.36
CA GLU A 97 -6.45 -13.47 -5.70
C GLU A 97 -7.61 -13.15 -4.73
N ASN A 98 -8.39 -12.11 -5.08
CA ASN A 98 -9.60 -11.72 -4.36
C ASN A 98 -9.40 -11.57 -2.84
N PRO A 99 -8.49 -10.69 -2.40
CA PRO A 99 -8.28 -10.52 -0.96
C PRO A 99 -9.55 -9.96 -0.30
N PRO A 100 -9.81 -10.32 0.95
CA PRO A 100 -11.02 -9.86 1.64
C PRO A 100 -11.07 -8.37 1.91
N LEU A 101 -9.93 -7.68 1.95
CA LEU A 101 -9.88 -6.25 2.21
C LEU A 101 -9.21 -5.52 1.04
N LEU A 102 -9.85 -4.43 0.60
CA LEU A 102 -9.26 -3.49 -0.34
C LEU A 102 -9.09 -2.17 0.38
N ILE A 103 -7.86 -1.65 0.41
CA ILE A 103 -7.51 -0.48 1.21
C ILE A 103 -6.93 0.60 0.30
N VAL A 104 -7.37 1.83 0.48
CA VAL A 104 -6.82 2.97 -0.25
C VAL A 104 -6.42 4.07 0.73
N SER A 105 -5.34 4.77 0.44
CA SER A 105 -4.75 5.72 1.36
C SER A 105 -4.08 6.86 0.60
N ASP A 106 -4.04 8.04 1.25
CA ASP A 106 -3.36 9.22 0.70
C ASP A 106 -2.36 9.84 1.69
N MET A 107 -1.83 9.10 2.63
CA MET A 107 -0.94 9.52 3.71
C MET A 107 -1.66 10.22 4.88
N ASP A 108 -2.83 10.79 4.64
CA ASP A 108 -3.64 11.41 5.68
C ASP A 108 -4.82 10.53 6.08
N ARG A 109 -5.36 9.80 5.11
CA ARG A 109 -6.56 8.99 5.31
C ARG A 109 -6.29 7.56 4.87
N ILE A 110 -6.89 6.63 5.58
CA ILE A 110 -6.89 5.21 5.23
C ILE A 110 -8.35 4.79 5.17
N ARG A 111 -8.77 4.27 4.02
CA ARG A 111 -10.14 3.82 3.80
C ARG A 111 -10.13 2.35 3.44
N ILE A 112 -10.95 1.60 4.15
CA ILE A 112 -11.06 0.14 3.99
C ILE A 112 -12.44 -0.21 3.46
#